data_64a40c922a2a7fd8b7ed760ee5f65b42
#
_entry.id   64a40c922a2a7fd8b7ed760ee5f65b42
#
_cell.length_a   1.000
_cell.length_b   1.000
_cell.length_c   1.000
_cell.angle_alpha   90.00
_cell.angle_beta   90.00
_cell.angle_gamma   90.00
#
_symmetry.space_group_name_H-M   'P 1'
#
loop_
_entity.id
_entity.type
_entity.pdbx_description
1 polymer ?
#
loop_
_entity_poly.entity_id
_entity_poly.type
_entity_poly.pdbx_seq_one_letter_code
_entity_poly.pdbx_strand_id
1 'polypeptide(L)'
;RAFLRAKVSDGTHPDNLKFQWRKVGNGSWNNCKNHTYQTDEICDTLKNLTSGGQQYEIRAIYREKEKRVTEPIVITTENVVELEDGSFENWHKKEVYKKTIWAVGTTGLGIDQWWPYNEGGSSWWATRNALTTSQRSGVSCYYTSYSGTVPVDNGYEGKAAEISTLGWKEGNTFTELGGESGTHSAGMLFLGSHSATSNGVETIDYGHDFNVRPNAFEFYYKFKSLNSESFEAYIVVENRENGTVTQLGSGRIMSNQDQASFAPVRVNVHYTNTSLKATHMYIVFRSSTADNPSVEGVQGSLGAFDGYSDSRYVGNVLTIDNVRLIYE
;
A
#
# COMPACT_ATOMS: atom_id res chain seq x y z
N ARG A 1 13.10 16.47 -5.30
CA ARG A 1 13.57 17.62 -4.50
C ARG A 1 15.03 17.40 -4.10
N ALA A 2 15.83 18.49 -4.04
CA ALA A 2 17.16 18.47 -3.46
C ALA A 2 17.28 19.55 -2.39
N PHE A 3 17.79 19.18 -1.21
CA PHE A 3 18.12 20.13 -0.14
C PHE A 3 19.52 20.62 -0.34
N LEU A 4 19.66 21.91 -0.49
CA LEU A 4 20.92 22.59 -0.71
C LEU A 4 21.35 23.27 0.58
N ARG A 5 22.62 23.10 0.94
CA ARG A 5 23.22 23.72 2.13
C ARG A 5 24.66 24.10 1.79
N ALA A 6 25.03 25.33 2.07
CA ALA A 6 26.40 25.78 1.98
C ALA A 6 26.79 26.55 3.21
N LYS A 7 27.95 26.21 3.77
CA LYS A 7 28.54 26.85 4.93
C LYS A 7 29.58 27.87 4.51
N VAL A 8 29.62 29.00 5.19
CA VAL A 8 30.57 30.08 4.92
C VAL A 8 31.70 30.02 5.96
N SER A 9 32.93 30.05 5.53
CA SER A 9 34.11 29.81 6.39
C SER A 9 34.97 31.03 6.68
N ASP A 10 34.71 32.18 6.02
CA ASP A 10 35.66 33.31 6.02
C ASP A 10 35.04 34.65 6.46
N GLY A 11 33.99 34.61 7.29
CA GLY A 11 33.27 35.81 7.72
C GLY A 11 32.42 36.48 6.65
N THR A 12 32.26 35.84 5.50
CA THR A 12 31.30 36.24 4.45
C THR A 12 29.87 36.11 5.00
N HIS A 13 29.06 37.14 4.84
CA HIS A 13 27.65 37.04 5.20
C HIS A 13 26.91 36.10 4.26
N PRO A 14 26.20 35.08 4.76
CA PRO A 14 25.51 34.10 3.94
C PRO A 14 24.41 34.70 3.07
N ASP A 15 23.83 35.85 3.43
CA ASP A 15 22.84 36.60 2.67
C ASP A 15 23.37 37.15 1.32
N ASN A 16 24.67 37.19 1.15
CA ASN A 16 25.30 37.51 -0.12
C ASN A 16 25.45 36.31 -1.08
N LEU A 17 25.10 35.12 -0.61
CA LEU A 17 25.16 33.90 -1.43
C LEU A 17 23.83 33.59 -2.05
N LYS A 18 23.84 32.97 -3.23
CA LYS A 18 22.69 32.37 -3.89
C LYS A 18 23.07 31.03 -4.48
N PHE A 19 22.16 30.09 -4.50
CA PHE A 19 22.32 28.86 -5.26
C PHE A 19 21.84 29.04 -6.68
N GLN A 20 22.58 28.45 -7.61
CA GLN A 20 22.21 28.29 -9.01
C GLN A 20 22.23 26.82 -9.40
N TRP A 21 21.38 26.46 -10.31
CA TRP A 21 21.28 25.11 -10.81
C TRP A 21 21.05 25.09 -12.32
N ARG A 22 21.43 23.98 -12.96
CA ARG A 22 21.08 23.66 -14.36
C ARG A 22 21.04 22.14 -14.55
N LYS A 23 20.31 21.68 -15.57
CA LYS A 23 20.45 20.30 -16.04
C LYS A 23 21.80 20.14 -16.70
N VAL A 24 22.51 19.01 -16.47
CA VAL A 24 23.78 18.71 -17.10
C VAL A 24 23.63 18.77 -18.62
N GLY A 25 24.55 19.44 -19.29
CA GLY A 25 24.49 19.70 -20.75
C GLY A 25 23.66 20.93 -21.13
N ASN A 26 22.97 21.60 -20.20
CA ASN A 26 22.32 22.88 -20.50
C ASN A 26 23.26 24.06 -20.23
N GLY A 27 23.32 25.03 -21.16
CA GLY A 27 24.22 26.19 -21.08
C GLY A 27 23.82 27.22 -20.00
N SER A 28 22.55 27.33 -19.67
CA SER A 28 22.03 28.41 -18.84
C SER A 28 21.85 28.00 -17.37
N TRP A 29 22.26 28.86 -16.45
CA TRP A 29 22.04 28.69 -15.01
C TRP A 29 20.74 29.34 -14.56
N ASN A 30 19.97 28.66 -13.74
CA ASN A 30 18.76 29.14 -13.09
C ASN A 30 19.07 29.50 -11.64
N ASN A 31 18.51 30.60 -11.15
CA ASN A 31 18.61 30.96 -9.72
C ASN A 31 17.60 30.18 -8.89
N CYS A 32 18.03 29.65 -7.73
CA CYS A 32 17.11 29.20 -6.70
C CYS A 32 16.40 30.42 -6.07
N LYS A 33 15.18 30.24 -5.56
CA LYS A 33 14.32 31.36 -5.15
C LYS A 33 13.93 31.37 -3.68
N ASN A 34 14.15 30.26 -2.95
CA ASN A 34 13.61 30.08 -1.59
C ASN A 34 14.74 29.95 -0.57
N HIS A 35 15.74 30.84 -0.65
CA HIS A 35 16.86 30.83 0.28
C HIS A 35 16.40 31.18 1.69
N THR A 36 16.92 30.40 2.63
CA THR A 36 16.89 30.74 4.06
C THR A 36 18.34 30.89 4.56
N TYR A 37 18.56 31.86 5.43
CA TYR A 37 19.88 32.18 5.95
C TYR A 37 19.94 31.89 7.43
N GLN A 38 21.02 31.27 7.86
CA GLN A 38 21.40 31.09 9.28
C GLN A 38 22.74 31.81 9.53
N THR A 39 23.24 31.79 10.74
CA THR A 39 24.42 32.57 11.15
C THR A 39 25.62 32.43 10.21
N ASP A 40 25.88 31.21 9.73
CA ASP A 40 27.02 30.87 8.86
C ASP A 40 26.63 29.98 7.66
N GLU A 41 25.32 29.88 7.35
CA GLU A 41 24.82 28.99 6.32
C GLU A 41 23.75 29.62 5.45
N ILE A 42 23.72 29.20 4.18
CA ILE A 42 22.60 29.36 3.27
C ILE A 42 21.98 28.00 3.00
N CYS A 43 20.66 27.93 3.07
CA CYS A 43 19.88 26.74 2.73
C CYS A 43 18.86 27.08 1.65
N ASP A 44 18.53 26.12 0.80
CA ASP A 44 17.41 26.18 -0.16
C ASP A 44 16.85 24.77 -0.43
N THR A 45 15.67 24.71 -0.97
CA THR A 45 15.08 23.46 -1.46
C THR A 45 14.78 23.59 -2.93
N LEU A 46 15.58 22.93 -3.74
CA LEU A 46 15.33 22.82 -5.17
C LEU A 46 14.17 21.86 -5.42
N LYS A 47 13.06 22.38 -5.93
CA LYS A 47 11.83 21.64 -6.23
C LYS A 47 11.69 21.40 -7.73
N ASN A 48 10.78 20.49 -8.10
CA ASN A 48 10.41 20.22 -9.50
C ASN A 48 11.60 19.75 -10.37
N LEU A 49 12.50 18.98 -9.76
CA LEU A 49 13.50 18.24 -10.52
C LEU A 49 12.81 17.05 -11.22
N THR A 50 13.08 16.86 -12.49
CA THR A 50 12.60 15.68 -13.21
C THR A 50 13.24 14.42 -12.59
N SER A 51 12.43 13.45 -12.19
CA SER A 51 12.88 12.13 -11.73
C SER A 51 13.46 11.30 -12.88
N GLY A 52 13.94 10.09 -12.56
CA GLY A 52 14.45 9.16 -13.57
C GLY A 52 15.94 9.30 -13.87
N GLY A 53 16.78 9.51 -12.84
CA GLY A 53 18.23 9.51 -12.98
C GLY A 53 18.79 10.75 -13.69
N GLN A 54 18.02 11.85 -13.72
CA GLN A 54 18.49 13.08 -14.36
C GLN A 54 19.59 13.74 -13.54
N GLN A 55 20.63 14.22 -14.23
CA GLN A 55 21.75 14.91 -13.58
C GLN A 55 21.59 16.43 -13.63
N TYR A 56 21.86 17.06 -12.50
CA TYR A 56 21.83 18.50 -12.32
C TYR A 56 23.13 18.97 -11.71
N GLU A 57 23.64 20.09 -12.20
CA GLU A 57 24.76 20.83 -11.62
C GLU A 57 24.23 21.91 -10.72
N ILE A 58 24.84 22.04 -9.56
CA ILE A 58 24.49 23.04 -8.55
C ILE A 58 25.77 23.77 -8.13
N ARG A 59 25.69 25.11 -8.02
CA ARG A 59 26.79 25.96 -7.52
C ARG A 59 26.26 27.04 -6.60
N ALA A 60 27.11 27.54 -5.74
CA ALA A 60 26.86 28.78 -5.01
C ALA A 60 27.58 29.96 -5.70
N ILE A 61 26.92 31.11 -5.75
CA ILE A 61 27.46 32.34 -6.31
C ILE A 61 27.38 33.47 -5.27
N TYR A 62 28.46 34.27 -5.19
CA TYR A 62 28.54 35.39 -4.27
C TYR A 62 28.24 36.71 -5.00
N ARG A 63 27.23 37.45 -4.50
CA ARG A 63 26.80 38.76 -5.05
C ARG A 63 26.60 38.79 -6.56
N GLU A 64 26.13 37.71 -7.13
CA GLU A 64 25.89 37.56 -8.58
C GLU A 64 27.13 37.85 -9.45
N LYS A 65 28.34 37.73 -8.90
CA LYS A 65 29.57 37.91 -9.65
C LYS A 65 30.12 36.56 -10.09
N GLU A 66 30.12 36.28 -11.37
CA GLU A 66 30.58 35.01 -11.96
C GLU A 66 32.02 34.64 -11.59
N LYS A 67 32.85 35.58 -11.19
CA LYS A 67 34.23 35.33 -10.73
C LYS A 67 34.32 34.77 -9.31
N ARG A 68 33.20 34.71 -8.57
CA ARG A 68 33.12 34.19 -7.19
C ARG A 68 32.04 33.11 -7.10
N VAL A 69 32.29 32.01 -7.74
CA VAL A 69 31.42 30.84 -7.79
C VAL A 69 32.15 29.63 -7.23
N THR A 70 31.42 28.71 -6.62
CA THR A 70 31.99 27.41 -6.27
C THR A 70 32.09 26.54 -7.51
N GLU A 71 32.99 25.54 -7.48
CA GLU A 71 32.91 24.45 -8.45
C GLU A 71 31.51 23.81 -8.34
N PRO A 72 30.91 23.47 -9.51
CA PRO A 72 29.61 22.82 -9.49
C PRO A 72 29.69 21.42 -8.88
N ILE A 73 28.72 21.07 -8.08
CA ILE A 73 28.47 19.69 -7.67
C ILE A 73 27.37 19.08 -8.55
N VAL A 74 27.55 17.82 -8.92
CA VAL A 74 26.54 17.08 -9.69
C VAL A 74 25.70 16.26 -8.73
N ILE A 75 24.37 16.40 -8.84
CA ILE A 75 23.42 15.53 -8.19
C ILE A 75 22.66 14.73 -9.24
N THR A 76 22.28 13.51 -8.90
CA THR A 76 21.44 12.66 -9.74
C THR A 76 20.10 12.45 -9.03
N THR A 77 19.00 12.68 -9.75
CA THR A 77 17.67 12.39 -9.20
C THR A 77 17.45 10.90 -9.08
N GLU A 78 16.61 10.49 -8.14
CA GLU A 78 16.23 9.10 -7.95
C GLU A 78 15.54 8.55 -9.22
N ASN A 79 15.72 7.26 -9.49
CA ASN A 79 15.06 6.60 -10.61
C ASN A 79 13.54 6.53 -10.37
N VAL A 80 12.79 6.29 -11.42
CA VAL A 80 11.38 5.90 -11.33
C VAL A 80 11.35 4.38 -11.19
N VAL A 81 10.60 3.90 -10.23
CA VAL A 81 10.31 2.47 -10.04
C VAL A 81 8.79 2.31 -10.11
N GLU A 82 8.32 1.45 -10.98
CA GLU A 82 6.91 1.10 -11.09
C GLU A 82 6.57 -0.04 -10.14
N LEU A 83 5.32 -0.12 -9.71
CA LEU A 83 4.82 -1.24 -8.92
C LEU A 83 4.59 -2.44 -9.84
N GLU A 84 5.06 -3.61 -9.43
CA GLU A 84 4.68 -4.86 -10.08
C GLU A 84 3.20 -5.14 -9.80
N ASP A 85 2.48 -5.63 -10.83
CA ASP A 85 1.09 -6.07 -10.74
C ASP A 85 0.11 -5.07 -10.09
N GLY A 86 0.35 -3.77 -10.19
CA GLY A 86 -0.55 -2.74 -9.65
C GLY A 86 -1.92 -2.68 -10.34
N SER A 87 -2.08 -3.35 -11.49
CA SER A 87 -3.34 -3.51 -12.23
C SER A 87 -4.14 -4.75 -11.85
N PHE A 88 -3.62 -5.64 -11.01
CA PHE A 88 -4.29 -6.84 -10.49
C PHE A 88 -4.89 -7.78 -11.54
N GLU A 89 -4.28 -7.91 -12.71
CA GLU A 89 -4.76 -8.82 -13.77
C GLU A 89 -4.41 -10.28 -13.52
N ASN A 90 -3.35 -10.54 -12.73
CA ASN A 90 -2.79 -11.85 -12.52
C ASN A 90 -3.21 -12.44 -11.18
N TRP A 91 -3.90 -13.57 -11.24
CA TRP A 91 -4.35 -14.28 -10.05
C TRP A 91 -4.30 -15.78 -10.26
N HIS A 92 -4.06 -16.52 -9.18
CA HIS A 92 -4.33 -17.95 -9.13
C HIS A 92 -5.03 -18.31 -7.83
N LYS A 93 -5.65 -19.49 -7.82
CA LYS A 93 -6.29 -20.06 -6.63
C LYS A 93 -5.94 -21.51 -6.49
N LYS A 94 -6.02 -21.99 -5.26
CA LYS A 94 -5.85 -23.40 -4.92
C LYS A 94 -6.84 -23.80 -3.84
N GLU A 95 -7.47 -24.97 -4.00
CA GLU A 95 -8.24 -25.56 -2.93
C GLU A 95 -7.29 -25.95 -1.77
N VAL A 96 -7.40 -25.28 -0.63
CA VAL A 96 -6.57 -25.52 0.55
C VAL A 96 -7.28 -26.35 1.61
N TYR A 97 -8.60 -26.39 1.54
CA TYR A 97 -9.43 -27.14 2.46
C TYR A 97 -10.76 -27.51 1.81
N LYS A 98 -11.30 -28.69 2.16
CA LYS A 98 -12.59 -29.14 1.70
C LYS A 98 -13.54 -29.34 2.88
N LYS A 99 -14.61 -28.59 2.91
CA LYS A 99 -15.68 -28.77 3.91
C LYS A 99 -16.40 -30.09 3.67
N THR A 100 -16.59 -30.88 4.70
CA THR A 100 -17.44 -32.07 4.68
C THR A 100 -18.72 -31.77 5.41
N ILE A 101 -19.86 -31.87 4.76
CA ILE A 101 -21.16 -31.75 5.39
C ILE A 101 -21.51 -33.13 6.00
N TRP A 102 -21.04 -33.34 7.21
CA TRP A 102 -21.09 -34.64 7.85
C TRP A 102 -22.53 -35.13 8.10
N ALA A 103 -23.45 -34.24 8.44
CA ALA A 103 -24.83 -34.56 8.77
C ALA A 103 -25.68 -35.11 7.60
N VAL A 104 -25.21 -34.99 6.37
CA VAL A 104 -25.96 -35.36 5.15
C VAL A 104 -25.15 -36.24 4.19
N GLY A 105 -23.97 -36.69 4.57
CA GLY A 105 -23.17 -37.61 3.77
C GLY A 105 -22.61 -37.03 2.46
N THR A 106 -22.68 -35.72 2.27
CA THR A 106 -22.15 -35.04 1.09
C THR A 106 -20.78 -34.42 1.35
N THR A 107 -19.89 -34.57 0.40
CA THR A 107 -18.62 -33.84 0.39
C THR A 107 -18.93 -32.38 0.09
N GLY A 108 -18.60 -31.50 1.02
CA GLY A 108 -18.83 -30.06 0.88
C GLY A 108 -17.93 -29.41 -0.17
N LEU A 109 -18.20 -28.15 -0.40
CA LEU A 109 -17.41 -27.33 -1.31
C LEU A 109 -16.00 -27.14 -0.81
N GLY A 110 -15.06 -27.08 -1.74
CA GLY A 110 -13.68 -26.70 -1.48
C GLY A 110 -13.57 -25.27 -1.03
N ILE A 111 -12.59 -24.99 -0.17
CA ILE A 111 -12.20 -23.64 0.20
C ILE A 111 -11.00 -23.23 -0.62
N ASP A 112 -11.19 -22.27 -1.50
CA ASP A 112 -10.13 -21.71 -2.33
C ASP A 112 -9.42 -20.56 -1.62
N GLN A 113 -8.11 -20.65 -1.57
CA GLN A 113 -7.26 -19.52 -1.25
C GLN A 113 -6.79 -18.87 -2.55
N TRP A 114 -6.87 -17.54 -2.62
CA TRP A 114 -6.45 -16.74 -3.75
C TRP A 114 -5.13 -16.02 -3.48
N TRP A 115 -4.30 -15.90 -4.53
CA TRP A 115 -3.05 -15.15 -4.54
C TRP A 115 -3.05 -14.14 -5.69
N PRO A 116 -2.55 -12.92 -5.48
CA PRO A 116 -2.55 -11.86 -6.48
C PRO A 116 -1.37 -11.96 -7.45
N TYR A 117 -1.13 -13.15 -8.00
CA TYR A 117 -0.13 -13.44 -9.03
C TYR A 117 -0.43 -14.78 -9.73
N ASN A 118 0.19 -15.02 -10.89
CA ASN A 118 0.01 -16.27 -11.62
C ASN A 118 0.62 -17.47 -10.91
N GLU A 119 0.07 -18.64 -11.10
CA GLU A 119 0.60 -19.90 -10.53
C GLU A 119 2.08 -20.10 -10.91
N GLY A 120 2.89 -20.43 -9.90
CA GLY A 120 4.34 -20.56 -10.06
C GLY A 120 5.12 -19.24 -10.14
N GLY A 121 4.43 -18.11 -10.09
CA GLY A 121 5.02 -16.77 -10.05
C GLY A 121 5.22 -16.25 -8.63
N SER A 122 5.55 -14.99 -8.54
CA SER A 122 5.64 -14.22 -7.31
C SER A 122 5.10 -12.80 -7.58
N SER A 123 4.75 -12.08 -6.54
CA SER A 123 4.38 -10.67 -6.60
C SER A 123 4.90 -9.96 -5.37
N TRP A 124 4.98 -8.64 -5.45
CA TRP A 124 5.19 -7.79 -4.28
C TRP A 124 3.96 -7.75 -3.37
N TRP A 125 2.80 -8.12 -3.91
CA TRP A 125 1.52 -8.08 -3.21
C TRP A 125 1.26 -9.36 -2.43
N ALA A 126 0.84 -9.21 -1.19
CA ALA A 126 0.34 -10.25 -0.33
C ALA A 126 -1.07 -9.94 0.15
N THR A 127 -1.80 -10.98 0.51
CA THR A 127 -3.16 -10.88 1.07
C THR A 127 -3.22 -11.53 2.43
N ARG A 128 -4.26 -11.24 3.20
CA ARG A 128 -4.54 -11.90 4.48
C ARG A 128 -5.34 -13.19 4.33
N ASN A 129 -5.48 -13.71 3.12
CA ASN A 129 -6.33 -14.86 2.79
C ASN A 129 -5.99 -16.12 3.59
N ALA A 130 -4.70 -16.40 3.84
CA ALA A 130 -4.30 -17.58 4.60
C ALA A 130 -4.88 -17.58 6.02
N LEU A 131 -5.14 -16.42 6.65
CA LEU A 131 -5.74 -16.34 7.96
C LEU A 131 -7.16 -16.93 7.96
N THR A 132 -7.99 -16.56 7.01
CA THR A 132 -9.39 -16.98 6.94
C THR A 132 -9.59 -18.36 6.32
N THR A 133 -8.69 -18.79 5.43
CA THR A 133 -8.80 -20.08 4.73
C THR A 133 -8.10 -21.23 5.43
N SER A 134 -7.17 -20.98 6.36
CA SER A 134 -6.41 -22.03 7.05
C SER A 134 -7.13 -22.68 8.24
N GLN A 135 -8.26 -22.16 8.68
CA GLN A 135 -9.00 -22.65 9.84
C GLN A 135 -9.69 -23.97 9.56
N ARG A 136 -9.41 -25.01 10.35
CA ARG A 136 -9.82 -26.41 10.10
C ARG A 136 -10.36 -27.13 11.34
N SER A 137 -10.69 -26.45 12.43
CA SER A 137 -11.15 -27.08 13.66
C SER A 137 -12.66 -27.20 13.74
N GLY A 138 -13.14 -28.20 14.48
CA GLY A 138 -14.55 -28.39 14.78
C GLY A 138 -15.35 -29.15 13.71
N VAL A 139 -16.65 -29.11 13.82
CA VAL A 139 -17.59 -29.67 12.83
C VAL A 139 -17.71 -28.68 11.68
N SER A 140 -16.88 -28.86 10.69
CA SER A 140 -16.62 -27.89 9.63
C SER A 140 -17.82 -27.50 8.75
N CYS A 141 -18.91 -28.25 8.84
CA CYS A 141 -20.13 -27.93 8.12
C CYS A 141 -20.87 -26.70 8.62
N TYR A 142 -20.53 -26.17 9.78
CA TYR A 142 -21.28 -25.13 10.44
C TYR A 142 -20.62 -23.76 10.44
N TYR A 143 -19.48 -23.60 9.81
CA TYR A 143 -18.85 -22.29 9.71
C TYR A 143 -18.27 -22.01 8.31
N THR A 144 -18.12 -20.75 8.02
CA THR A 144 -17.63 -20.25 6.74
C THR A 144 -16.14 -19.93 6.82
N SER A 145 -15.47 -20.07 5.70
CA SER A 145 -14.05 -19.81 5.55
C SER A 145 -13.78 -19.45 4.09
N TYR A 146 -13.46 -18.19 3.82
CA TYR A 146 -13.28 -17.67 2.48
C TYR A 146 -12.04 -16.78 2.40
N SER A 147 -11.53 -16.56 1.18
CA SER A 147 -10.54 -15.54 0.91
C SER A 147 -11.17 -14.15 1.02
N GLY A 148 -10.60 -13.30 1.87
CA GLY A 148 -11.06 -11.92 2.02
C GLY A 148 -10.61 -11.00 0.89
N THR A 149 -9.65 -11.41 0.07
CA THR A 149 -9.17 -10.65 -1.08
C THR A 149 -9.17 -11.56 -2.31
N VAL A 150 -9.96 -11.19 -3.30
CA VAL A 150 -10.21 -12.00 -4.51
C VAL A 150 -10.23 -11.12 -5.76
N PRO A 151 -9.98 -11.70 -6.97
CA PRO A 151 -10.21 -10.96 -8.21
C PRO A 151 -11.70 -10.81 -8.50
N VAL A 152 -12.06 -9.70 -9.14
CA VAL A 152 -13.36 -9.47 -9.78
C VAL A 152 -13.14 -9.01 -11.22
N ASP A 153 -13.98 -9.51 -12.15
CA ASP A 153 -13.79 -9.28 -13.59
C ASP A 153 -14.27 -7.90 -14.08
N ASN A 154 -14.92 -7.12 -13.23
CA ASN A 154 -15.43 -5.79 -13.55
C ASN A 154 -14.61 -4.69 -12.88
N GLY A 155 -13.29 -4.72 -13.11
CA GLY A 155 -12.32 -3.69 -12.67
C GLY A 155 -12.57 -2.33 -13.32
N TYR A 156 -11.74 -1.37 -13.00
CA TYR A 156 -11.64 -0.12 -13.75
C TYR A 156 -11.09 -0.40 -15.16
N GLU A 157 -10.07 -1.23 -15.22
CA GLU A 157 -9.53 -1.83 -16.45
C GLU A 157 -9.36 -3.34 -16.18
N GLY A 158 -10.01 -4.21 -16.94
CA GLY A 158 -9.88 -5.66 -16.79
C GLY A 158 -10.37 -6.16 -15.43
N LYS A 159 -9.48 -6.77 -14.64
CA LYS A 159 -9.74 -7.25 -13.28
C LYS A 159 -9.41 -6.19 -12.24
N ALA A 160 -9.99 -6.38 -11.06
CA ALA A 160 -9.66 -5.59 -9.88
C ALA A 160 -9.50 -6.51 -8.66
N ALA A 161 -8.90 -6.00 -7.59
CA ALA A 161 -8.84 -6.66 -6.30
C ALA A 161 -10.02 -6.24 -5.41
N GLU A 162 -10.90 -7.16 -5.06
CA GLU A 162 -11.95 -6.96 -4.07
C GLU A 162 -11.46 -7.41 -2.71
N ILE A 163 -11.52 -6.52 -1.73
CA ILE A 163 -11.00 -6.69 -0.37
C ILE A 163 -12.17 -6.58 0.60
N SER A 164 -12.60 -7.70 1.16
CA SER A 164 -13.78 -7.79 2.01
C SER A 164 -13.43 -8.05 3.46
N THR A 165 -14.11 -7.38 4.37
CA THR A 165 -14.18 -7.78 5.77
C THR A 165 -14.96 -9.08 5.86
N LEU A 166 -14.44 -10.07 6.57
CA LEU A 166 -15.06 -11.39 6.71
C LEU A 166 -15.23 -11.80 8.17
N GLY A 167 -16.35 -12.48 8.42
CA GLY A 167 -16.50 -13.39 9.56
C GLY A 167 -15.96 -14.76 9.19
N TRP A 168 -15.20 -15.39 10.08
CA TRP A 168 -14.55 -16.67 9.87
C TRP A 168 -14.38 -17.44 11.18
N LYS A 169 -13.96 -18.71 11.09
CA LYS A 169 -13.78 -19.61 12.23
C LYS A 169 -15.12 -20.03 12.89
N GLU A 170 -15.03 -20.88 13.87
CA GLU A 170 -16.15 -21.32 14.71
C GLU A 170 -16.87 -20.13 15.32
N GLY A 171 -18.21 -20.14 15.29
CA GLY A 171 -19.04 -19.01 15.68
C GLY A 171 -19.60 -18.19 14.52
N ASN A 172 -19.02 -18.24 13.34
CA ASN A 172 -19.63 -17.72 12.11
C ASN A 172 -20.38 -18.85 11.38
N THR A 173 -21.31 -19.45 12.12
CA THR A 173 -22.16 -20.51 11.60
C THR A 173 -23.44 -19.93 11.03
N PHE A 174 -24.13 -20.73 10.26
CA PHE A 174 -25.42 -20.35 9.73
C PHE A 174 -26.43 -20.17 10.86
N THR A 175 -27.23 -19.12 10.83
CA THR A 175 -28.15 -18.72 11.91
C THR A 175 -29.15 -19.79 12.32
N GLU A 176 -29.55 -20.66 11.41
CA GLU A 176 -30.45 -21.79 11.68
C GLU A 176 -29.92 -22.82 12.66
N LEU A 177 -28.61 -22.84 12.89
CA LEU A 177 -27.94 -23.72 13.85
C LEU A 177 -27.39 -22.97 15.07
N GLY A 178 -27.83 -21.75 15.29
CA GLY A 178 -27.46 -20.95 16.46
C GLY A 178 -26.10 -20.33 16.39
N GLY A 179 -25.64 -20.00 15.19
CA GLY A 179 -24.39 -19.30 15.01
C GLY A 179 -24.45 -17.86 15.52
N GLU A 180 -23.55 -17.54 16.40
CA GLU A 180 -23.29 -16.17 16.83
C GLU A 180 -21.98 -15.67 16.26
N SER A 181 -21.70 -14.40 16.49
CA SER A 181 -20.53 -13.72 16.00
C SER A 181 -19.23 -14.47 16.37
N GLY A 182 -18.54 -15.02 15.39
CA GLY A 182 -17.21 -15.56 15.54
C GLY A 182 -16.13 -14.48 15.44
N THR A 183 -14.99 -14.86 14.91
CA THR A 183 -13.90 -13.92 14.65
C THR A 183 -14.18 -13.14 13.37
N HIS A 184 -14.09 -11.82 13.44
CA HIS A 184 -14.20 -10.92 12.29
C HIS A 184 -12.86 -10.30 11.99
N SER A 185 -12.54 -10.15 10.72
CA SER A 185 -11.28 -9.55 10.29
C SER A 185 -11.45 -8.74 9.03
N ALA A 186 -10.84 -7.57 9.01
CA ALA A 186 -10.69 -6.82 7.77
C ALA A 186 -9.87 -7.62 6.76
N GLY A 187 -10.32 -7.65 5.51
CA GLY A 187 -9.50 -8.07 4.39
C GLY A 187 -8.34 -7.09 4.21
N MET A 188 -7.23 -7.60 3.70
CA MET A 188 -6.04 -6.79 3.44
C MET A 188 -5.34 -7.22 2.15
N LEU A 189 -4.86 -6.22 1.42
CA LEU A 189 -3.92 -6.35 0.30
C LEU A 189 -2.77 -5.39 0.55
N PHE A 190 -1.54 -5.87 0.50
CA PHE A 190 -0.39 -5.04 0.85
C PHE A 190 0.90 -5.51 0.17
N LEU A 191 1.86 -4.62 0.09
CA LEU A 191 3.23 -4.98 -0.32
C LEU A 191 3.94 -5.65 0.85
N GLY A 192 4.44 -6.88 0.65
CA GLY A 192 5.12 -7.66 1.67
C GLY A 192 4.84 -9.15 1.60
N SER A 193 4.86 -9.82 2.73
CA SER A 193 4.55 -11.25 2.84
C SER A 193 3.60 -11.55 3.99
N HIS A 194 2.85 -12.65 3.86
CA HIS A 194 1.88 -13.10 4.86
C HIS A 194 1.89 -14.61 5.01
N SER A 195 1.79 -15.06 6.23
CA SER A 195 1.50 -16.46 6.55
C SER A 195 0.58 -16.56 7.75
N ALA A 196 -0.21 -17.62 7.82
CA ALA A 196 -1.03 -17.93 8.98
C ALA A 196 -1.05 -19.45 9.23
N THR A 197 -1.06 -19.81 10.50
CA THR A 197 -1.22 -21.20 10.93
C THR A 197 -2.69 -21.61 11.01
N SER A 198 -2.98 -22.91 11.08
CA SER A 198 -4.33 -23.42 11.31
C SER A 198 -4.95 -22.99 12.63
N ASN A 199 -4.15 -22.51 13.59
CA ASN A 199 -4.64 -21.97 14.87
C ASN A 199 -4.90 -20.46 14.83
N GLY A 200 -4.73 -19.82 13.66
CA GLY A 200 -4.94 -18.37 13.50
C GLY A 200 -3.78 -17.51 14.00
N VAL A 201 -2.61 -18.09 14.22
CA VAL A 201 -1.38 -17.30 14.46
C VAL A 201 -0.93 -16.75 13.12
N GLU A 202 -0.86 -15.44 13.04
CA GLU A 202 -0.56 -14.69 11.83
C GLU A 202 0.83 -14.05 11.91
N THR A 203 1.53 -14.02 10.79
CA THR A 203 2.77 -13.27 10.62
C THR A 203 2.64 -12.42 9.37
N ILE A 204 2.84 -11.12 9.54
CA ILE A 204 2.86 -10.14 8.45
C ILE A 204 4.24 -9.48 8.45
N ASP A 205 4.89 -9.48 7.29
CA ASP A 205 6.10 -8.70 7.05
C ASP A 205 5.81 -7.68 5.95
N TYR A 206 5.76 -6.41 6.34
CA TYR A 206 5.46 -5.32 5.42
C TYR A 206 6.70 -4.85 4.68
N GLY A 207 6.55 -4.64 3.38
CA GLY A 207 7.50 -3.93 2.53
C GLY A 207 8.41 -4.81 1.69
N HIS A 208 9.00 -4.14 0.73
CA HIS A 208 10.03 -4.65 -0.15
C HIS A 208 11.20 -3.68 -0.21
N ASP A 209 12.34 -4.16 -0.65
CA ASP A 209 13.49 -3.34 -0.96
C ASP A 209 13.10 -2.25 -1.97
N PHE A 210 13.28 -1.00 -1.58
CA PHE A 210 12.83 0.13 -2.35
C PHE A 210 13.69 1.36 -2.07
N ASN A 211 14.43 1.83 -3.05
CA ASN A 211 15.48 2.82 -2.87
C ASN A 211 15.15 4.22 -3.43
N VAL A 212 13.87 4.49 -3.70
CA VAL A 212 13.38 5.76 -4.23
C VAL A 212 12.27 6.35 -3.36
N ARG A 213 11.90 7.62 -3.61
CA ARG A 213 10.89 8.34 -2.83
C ARG A 213 9.77 8.82 -3.73
N PRO A 214 8.66 8.08 -3.83
CA PRO A 214 7.48 8.56 -4.53
C PRO A 214 6.87 9.78 -3.84
N ASN A 215 6.32 10.70 -4.62
CA ASN A 215 5.59 11.85 -4.10
C ASN A 215 4.19 11.49 -3.62
N ALA A 216 3.59 10.47 -4.25
CA ALA A 216 2.27 9.96 -3.94
C ALA A 216 2.12 8.54 -4.46
N PHE A 217 1.04 7.87 -4.09
CA PHE A 217 0.48 6.79 -4.87
C PHE A 217 -0.96 7.13 -5.27
N GLU A 218 -1.40 6.58 -6.39
CA GLU A 218 -2.73 6.75 -6.94
C GLU A 218 -3.35 5.38 -7.19
N PHE A 219 -4.68 5.29 -7.06
CA PHE A 219 -5.46 4.10 -7.39
C PHE A 219 -6.90 4.48 -7.70
N TYR A 220 -7.64 3.59 -8.36
CA TYR A 220 -9.09 3.67 -8.53
C TYR A 220 -9.75 2.77 -7.49
N TYR A 221 -10.91 3.20 -6.94
CA TYR A 221 -11.60 2.41 -5.95
C TYR A 221 -13.13 2.50 -6.06
N LYS A 222 -13.77 1.43 -5.62
CA LYS A 222 -15.16 1.38 -5.16
C LYS A 222 -15.17 0.99 -3.69
N PHE A 223 -16.18 1.40 -2.97
CA PHE A 223 -16.31 1.05 -1.56
C PHE A 223 -17.78 0.93 -1.16
N LYS A 224 -18.09 -0.10 -0.40
CA LYS A 224 -19.37 -0.28 0.29
C LYS A 224 -19.09 -0.43 1.77
N SER A 225 -19.60 0.52 2.55
CA SER A 225 -19.48 0.52 4.01
C SER A 225 -20.59 -0.30 4.66
N LEU A 226 -20.26 -1.02 5.72
CA LEU A 226 -21.23 -1.57 6.67
C LEU A 226 -21.09 -0.80 7.98
N ASN A 227 -22.23 -0.38 8.56
CA ASN A 227 -22.30 0.38 9.82
C ASN A 227 -21.40 1.63 9.85
N SER A 228 -21.19 2.29 8.71
CA SER A 228 -20.34 3.48 8.60
C SER A 228 -18.88 3.25 9.01
N GLU A 229 -18.40 2.02 8.96
CA GLU A 229 -16.98 1.74 9.16
C GLU A 229 -16.14 2.21 8.00
N SER A 230 -14.94 2.72 8.29
CA SER A 230 -14.02 3.24 7.27
C SER A 230 -13.10 2.15 6.73
N PHE A 231 -12.81 2.20 5.43
CA PHE A 231 -11.59 1.59 4.90
C PHE A 231 -10.38 2.49 5.15
N GLU A 232 -9.21 1.95 4.96
CA GLU A 232 -7.98 2.73 4.87
C GLU A 232 -7.07 2.26 3.72
N ALA A 233 -6.32 3.22 3.15
CA ALA A 233 -5.19 2.96 2.29
C ALA A 233 -4.03 3.87 2.69
N TYR A 234 -2.84 3.32 2.84
CA TYR A 234 -1.67 4.09 3.24
C TYR A 234 -0.38 3.58 2.62
N ILE A 235 0.59 4.47 2.53
CA ILE A 235 1.96 4.20 2.11
C ILE A 235 2.92 4.60 3.22
N VAL A 236 3.98 3.82 3.40
CA VAL A 236 5.11 4.15 4.28
C VAL A 236 6.41 3.91 3.54
N VAL A 237 7.33 4.87 3.62
CA VAL A 237 8.69 4.77 3.10
C VAL A 237 9.65 4.79 4.28
N GLU A 238 10.56 3.83 4.34
CA GLU A 238 11.44 3.60 5.49
C GLU A 238 12.92 3.50 5.08
N ASN A 239 13.77 3.76 6.06
CA ASN A 239 15.15 3.29 6.09
C ASN A 239 15.24 2.16 7.12
N ARG A 240 15.69 0.98 6.66
CA ARG A 240 15.96 -0.19 7.49
C ARG A 240 17.44 -0.52 7.38
N GLU A 241 18.23 -0.03 8.32
CA GLU A 241 19.67 -0.24 8.35
C GLU A 241 20.14 -0.61 9.76
N ASN A 242 21.06 -1.54 9.85
CA ASN A 242 21.68 -1.97 11.12
C ASN A 242 20.67 -2.37 12.21
N GLY A 243 19.57 -3.01 11.84
CA GLY A 243 18.51 -3.42 12.77
C GLY A 243 17.61 -2.28 13.26
N THR A 244 17.81 -1.06 12.75
CA THR A 244 16.97 0.10 13.07
C THR A 244 16.02 0.39 11.92
N VAL A 245 14.73 0.60 12.24
CA VAL A 245 13.69 1.03 11.29
C VAL A 245 13.37 2.49 11.56
N THR A 246 13.54 3.32 10.55
CA THR A 246 13.21 4.76 10.61
C THR A 246 12.21 5.10 9.51
N GLN A 247 11.02 5.55 9.89
CA GLN A 247 10.05 6.06 8.91
C GLN A 247 10.56 7.38 8.33
N LEU A 248 10.65 7.44 7.01
CA LEU A 248 11.08 8.64 6.28
C LEU A 248 9.89 9.50 5.84
N GLY A 249 8.81 8.85 5.45
CA GLY A 249 7.60 9.51 5.01
C GLY A 249 6.41 8.57 4.98
N SER A 250 5.22 9.14 5.01
CA SER A 250 3.98 8.38 4.90
C SER A 250 2.84 9.22 4.33
N GLY A 251 1.81 8.54 3.85
CA GLY A 251 0.55 9.13 3.43
C GLY A 251 -0.59 8.17 3.72
N ARG A 252 -1.78 8.68 4.02
CA ARG A 252 -2.95 7.87 4.40
C ARG A 252 -4.24 8.51 3.92
N ILE A 253 -5.20 7.69 3.53
CA ILE A 253 -6.60 8.05 3.34
C ILE A 253 -7.48 7.07 4.12
N MET A 254 -8.58 7.57 4.66
CA MET A 254 -9.67 6.80 5.25
C MET A 254 -10.99 7.38 4.77
N SER A 255 -11.98 6.53 4.52
CA SER A 255 -13.34 6.96 4.21
C SER A 255 -14.35 5.91 4.64
N ASN A 256 -15.49 6.37 5.16
CA ASN A 256 -16.67 5.57 5.43
C ASN A 256 -17.81 5.87 4.43
N GLN A 257 -17.54 6.66 3.40
CA GLN A 257 -18.52 7.03 2.40
C GLN A 257 -18.58 5.97 1.31
N ASP A 258 -19.78 5.53 0.99
CA ASP A 258 -20.00 4.61 -0.14
C ASP A 258 -19.56 5.24 -1.45
N GLN A 259 -18.89 4.46 -2.27
CA GLN A 259 -18.43 4.81 -3.60
C GLN A 259 -18.84 3.70 -4.60
N ALA A 260 -19.97 3.87 -5.24
CA ALA A 260 -20.56 2.83 -6.10
C ALA A 260 -19.83 2.63 -7.45
N SER A 261 -19.16 3.64 -7.95
CA SER A 261 -18.41 3.60 -9.22
C SER A 261 -16.93 3.85 -8.94
N PHE A 262 -16.04 3.33 -9.77
CA PHE A 262 -14.61 3.60 -9.64
C PHE A 262 -14.32 5.10 -9.68
N ALA A 263 -13.65 5.60 -8.65
CA ALA A 263 -13.17 6.96 -8.55
C ALA A 263 -11.65 6.95 -8.31
N PRO A 264 -10.89 7.85 -8.95
CA PRO A 264 -9.47 7.98 -8.68
C PRO A 264 -9.24 8.65 -7.32
N VAL A 265 -8.21 8.23 -6.64
CA VAL A 265 -7.72 8.89 -5.43
C VAL A 265 -6.20 8.96 -5.46
N ARG A 266 -5.67 10.09 -4.98
CA ARG A 266 -4.24 10.33 -4.83
C ARG A 266 -3.92 10.54 -3.36
N VAL A 267 -2.97 9.78 -2.85
CA VAL A 267 -2.46 9.88 -1.48
C VAL A 267 -1.03 10.39 -1.51
N ASN A 268 -0.84 11.64 -1.11
CA ASN A 268 0.48 12.27 -1.09
C ASN A 268 1.34 11.73 0.06
N VAL A 269 2.63 11.50 -0.19
CA VAL A 269 3.60 11.12 0.83
C VAL A 269 4.19 12.37 1.47
N HIS A 270 4.05 12.48 2.77
CA HIS A 270 4.67 13.52 3.57
C HIS A 270 5.97 13.01 4.18
N TYR A 271 7.11 13.54 3.70
CA TYR A 271 8.44 13.17 4.18
C TYR A 271 8.83 14.03 5.37
N THR A 272 9.13 13.40 6.49
CA THR A 272 9.64 14.03 7.73
C THR A 272 11.15 13.88 7.88
N ASN A 273 11.73 12.87 7.25
CA ASN A 273 13.18 12.66 7.22
C ASN A 273 13.67 12.58 5.76
N THR A 274 14.54 13.49 5.40
CA THR A 274 15.09 13.60 4.04
C THR A 274 16.61 13.36 4.00
N SER A 275 17.23 13.12 5.13
CA SER A 275 18.68 12.90 5.24
C SER A 275 19.08 11.44 5.07
N LEU A 276 18.23 10.50 5.47
CA LEU A 276 18.46 9.08 5.28
C LEU A 276 17.95 8.62 3.91
N LYS A 277 18.57 7.61 3.33
CA LYS A 277 18.14 6.97 2.09
C LYS A 277 16.91 6.10 2.34
N ALA A 278 15.99 6.04 1.39
CA ALA A 278 14.96 5.03 1.39
C ALA A 278 15.58 3.66 1.12
N THR A 279 15.15 2.65 1.84
CA THR A 279 15.56 1.25 1.64
C THR A 279 14.38 0.31 1.52
N HIS A 280 13.21 0.69 2.06
CA HIS A 280 11.99 -0.10 2.05
C HIS A 280 10.75 0.78 1.84
N MET A 281 9.73 0.17 1.26
CA MET A 281 8.42 0.81 1.08
C MET A 281 7.32 -0.25 1.14
N TYR A 282 6.18 0.14 1.68
CA TYR A 282 4.96 -0.66 1.59
C TYR A 282 3.72 0.21 1.41
N ILE A 283 2.73 -0.37 0.73
CA ILE A 283 1.38 0.14 0.60
C ILE A 283 0.45 -0.89 1.21
N VAL A 284 -0.56 -0.45 1.93
CA VAL A 284 -1.58 -1.30 2.55
C VAL A 284 -2.96 -0.79 2.19
N PHE A 285 -3.83 -1.70 1.77
CA PHE A 285 -5.26 -1.52 1.66
C PHE A 285 -5.95 -2.41 2.69
N ARG A 286 -6.86 -1.85 3.46
CA ARG A 286 -7.60 -2.55 4.50
C ARG A 286 -9.08 -2.19 4.42
N SER A 287 -9.95 -3.19 4.38
CA SER A 287 -11.39 -2.99 4.19
C SER A 287 -12.10 -2.35 5.38
N SER A 288 -11.59 -2.51 6.60
CA SER A 288 -12.11 -1.84 7.80
C SER A 288 -10.99 -1.45 8.75
N THR A 289 -11.14 -0.30 9.41
CA THR A 289 -10.22 0.18 10.46
C THR A 289 -10.64 -0.25 11.86
N ALA A 290 -11.82 -0.86 12.01
CA ALA A 290 -12.31 -1.35 13.29
C ALA A 290 -11.50 -2.56 13.80
N ASP A 291 -11.29 -2.65 15.11
CA ASP A 291 -10.59 -3.78 15.72
C ASP A 291 -11.45 -5.06 15.67
N ASN A 292 -12.76 -4.91 15.81
CA ASN A 292 -13.74 -5.97 15.62
C ASN A 292 -14.79 -5.49 14.60
N PRO A 293 -14.50 -5.64 13.29
CA PRO A 293 -15.34 -5.07 12.26
C PRO A 293 -16.70 -5.77 12.16
N SER A 294 -17.71 -5.01 11.76
CA SER A 294 -19.06 -5.51 11.54
C SER A 294 -19.13 -6.43 10.34
N VAL A 295 -19.98 -7.46 10.42
CA VAL A 295 -20.33 -8.34 9.32
C VAL A 295 -21.83 -8.64 9.33
N GLU A 296 -22.38 -8.94 8.16
CA GLU A 296 -23.74 -9.45 7.99
C GLU A 296 -23.72 -10.75 7.19
N GLY A 297 -24.72 -11.62 7.42
CA GLY A 297 -24.83 -12.87 6.67
C GLY A 297 -25.24 -12.63 5.22
N VAL A 298 -24.47 -13.16 4.31
CA VAL A 298 -24.79 -13.21 2.87
C VAL A 298 -25.11 -14.65 2.50
N GLN A 299 -26.33 -14.89 2.10
CA GLN A 299 -26.78 -16.22 1.73
C GLN A 299 -26.31 -16.58 0.32
N GLY A 300 -25.74 -17.78 0.16
CA GLY A 300 -25.37 -18.33 -1.12
C GLY A 300 -26.55 -18.95 -1.85
N SER A 301 -26.31 -19.46 -3.03
CA SER A 301 -27.32 -19.89 -4.02
C SER A 301 -27.26 -21.38 -4.37
N LEU A 302 -26.72 -22.25 -3.53
CA LEU A 302 -26.44 -23.65 -3.88
C LEU A 302 -27.45 -24.68 -3.35
N GLY A 303 -28.70 -24.58 -3.74
CA GLY A 303 -29.69 -25.63 -3.61
C GLY A 303 -30.18 -25.91 -2.19
N ALA A 304 -30.47 -27.17 -1.83
CA ALA A 304 -31.08 -27.54 -0.55
C ALA A 304 -30.26 -27.22 0.71
N PHE A 305 -29.00 -26.86 0.54
CA PHE A 305 -28.06 -26.51 1.61
C PHE A 305 -27.47 -25.11 1.41
N ASP A 306 -28.20 -24.24 0.74
CA ASP A 306 -27.75 -22.89 0.44
C ASP A 306 -27.12 -22.23 1.65
N GLY A 307 -27.64 -22.18 2.73
CA GLY A 307 -27.07 -21.58 3.90
C GLY A 307 -25.76 -22.17 4.41
N TYR A 308 -25.43 -23.38 4.06
CA TYR A 308 -24.27 -24.08 4.62
C TYR A 308 -23.07 -24.12 3.71
N SER A 309 -23.31 -24.18 2.42
CA SER A 309 -22.25 -24.46 1.45
C SER A 309 -21.66 -23.23 0.82
N ASP A 310 -22.42 -22.15 0.71
CA ASP A 310 -22.02 -20.92 0.03
C ASP A 310 -22.26 -19.64 0.86
N SER A 311 -22.89 -19.75 1.99
CA SER A 311 -23.14 -18.62 2.90
C SER A 311 -21.85 -18.12 3.55
N ARG A 312 -21.73 -16.83 3.65
CA ARG A 312 -20.61 -16.15 4.26
C ARG A 312 -21.06 -14.92 5.03
N TYR A 313 -20.21 -14.45 5.93
CA TYR A 313 -20.40 -13.21 6.65
C TYR A 313 -19.46 -12.17 6.09
N VAL A 314 -20.01 -11.08 5.57
CA VAL A 314 -19.28 -10.03 4.87
C VAL A 314 -19.58 -8.67 5.50
N GLY A 315 -18.57 -7.88 5.74
CA GLY A 315 -18.68 -6.50 6.17
C GLY A 315 -18.38 -5.51 5.04
N ASN A 316 -17.49 -4.56 5.31
CA ASN A 316 -17.02 -3.61 4.31
C ASN A 316 -16.41 -4.32 3.11
N VAL A 317 -16.66 -3.75 1.92
CA VAL A 317 -16.07 -4.22 0.65
C VAL A 317 -15.36 -3.04 -0.01
N LEU A 318 -14.05 -3.14 -0.15
CA LEU A 318 -13.19 -2.22 -0.88
C LEU A 318 -12.70 -2.90 -2.16
N THR A 319 -13.00 -2.33 -3.30
CA THR A 319 -12.46 -2.80 -4.60
C THR A 319 -11.45 -1.77 -5.10
N ILE A 320 -10.26 -2.21 -5.45
CA ILE A 320 -9.18 -1.33 -5.94
C ILE A 320 -8.61 -1.81 -7.25
N ASP A 321 -8.10 -0.86 -8.04
CA ASP A 321 -7.50 -1.12 -9.34
C ASP A 321 -6.46 -0.05 -9.70
N ASN A 322 -5.56 -0.36 -10.64
CA ASN A 322 -4.57 0.54 -11.22
C ASN A 322 -3.77 1.36 -10.19
N VAL A 323 -3.17 0.63 -9.23
CA VAL A 323 -2.27 1.24 -8.23
C VAL A 323 -0.95 1.61 -8.87
N ARG A 324 -0.55 2.88 -8.73
CA ARG A 324 0.72 3.38 -9.29
C ARG A 324 1.40 4.36 -8.36
N LEU A 325 2.72 4.43 -8.45
CA LEU A 325 3.54 5.43 -7.77
C LEU A 325 3.69 6.68 -8.64
N ILE A 326 3.70 7.84 -8.00
CA ILE A 326 3.82 9.15 -8.65
C ILE A 326 5.13 9.80 -8.23
N TYR A 327 5.87 10.30 -9.23
CA TYR A 327 7.15 10.99 -9.07
C TYR A 327 7.07 12.36 -9.77
N GLU A 328 7.26 13.43 -9.01
CA GLU A 328 7.20 14.81 -9.50
C GLU A 328 8.47 15.59 -9.20
#